data_453deefbbdf6fedb5fc091faf05db0d5
#
_entry.id   453deefbbdf6fedb5fc091faf05db0d5
#
_cell.length_a   1.000
_cell.length_b   1.000
_cell.length_c   1.000
_cell.angle_alpha   90.00
_cell.angle_beta   90.00
_cell.angle_gamma   90.00
#
_symmetry.space_group_name_H-M   'P 1'
#
loop_
_entity.id
_entity.type
_entity.pdbx_description
1 polymer ?
#
loop_
_entity_poly.entity_id
_entity_poly.type
_entity_poly.pdbx_seq_one_letter_code
_entity_poly.pdbx_strand_id
1 'polypeptide(L)'
;FFLTVPGPKMIWQFGEIGYDYSIDFNDRTGEKPVVTDQYMAVPARKALYDTYATLLKFRRENPRFFDSDASFTWTPTGNLKKITCTVDGKSFHVVGNFAKNQTSYTVPSGTWTDYINGGTVSGSITLKEGEFRLLTK
;
A
#
# COMPACT_ATOMS: atom_id res chain seq x y z
N PHE A 1 2.70 -1.34 -0.74
CA PHE A 1 4.16 -1.30 -0.91
C PHE A 1 4.59 -0.16 -1.84
N PHE A 2 4.07 -0.08 -3.07
CA PHE A 2 4.46 0.95 -4.05
C PHE A 2 4.45 2.37 -3.47
N LEU A 3 3.39 2.74 -2.74
CA LEU A 3 3.24 4.08 -2.18
C LEU A 3 3.97 4.29 -0.83
N THR A 4 4.53 3.26 -0.24
CA THR A 4 5.25 3.35 1.05
C THR A 4 6.76 3.32 0.92
N VAL A 5 7.32 3.18 -0.28
CA VAL A 5 8.77 3.35 -0.52
C VAL A 5 9.11 4.81 -0.80
N PRO A 6 10.36 5.27 -0.51
CA PRO A 6 10.84 6.62 -0.85
C PRO A 6 10.84 6.91 -2.35
N GLY A 7 11.05 8.17 -2.70
CA GLY A 7 11.17 8.67 -4.06
C GLY A 7 9.84 8.99 -4.74
N PRO A 8 9.90 9.63 -5.92
CA PRO A 8 8.72 10.03 -6.69
C PRO A 8 7.91 8.82 -7.14
N LYS A 9 6.60 9.03 -7.30
CA LYS A 9 5.66 7.99 -7.73
C LYS A 9 4.93 8.45 -8.98
N MET A 10 4.75 7.54 -9.91
CA MET A 10 3.92 7.75 -11.09
C MET A 10 2.79 6.71 -11.07
N ILE A 11 1.54 7.18 -11.07
CA ILE A 11 0.37 6.34 -11.29
C ILE A 11 0.02 6.50 -12.76
N TRP A 12 0.09 5.39 -13.50
CA TRP A 12 -0.24 5.39 -14.91
C TRP A 12 -1.76 5.36 -15.06
N GLN A 13 -2.26 6.12 -16.01
CA GLN A 13 -3.63 6.21 -16.55
C GLN A 13 -4.67 5.28 -15.86
N PHE A 14 -5.38 5.81 -14.87
CA PHE A 14 -6.42 5.09 -14.09
C PHE A 14 -5.96 3.81 -13.39
N GLY A 15 -4.65 3.66 -13.11
CA GLY A 15 -4.12 2.52 -12.37
C GLY A 15 -4.70 2.41 -10.96
N GLU A 16 -5.10 3.54 -10.35
CA GLU A 16 -5.75 3.61 -9.04
C GLU A 16 -7.15 3.00 -9.00
N ILE A 17 -7.78 2.80 -10.15
CA ILE A 17 -9.07 2.07 -10.28
C ILE A 17 -8.92 0.73 -10.98
N GLY A 18 -7.67 0.27 -11.17
CA GLY A 18 -7.37 -1.02 -11.79
C GLY A 18 -7.71 -1.08 -13.27
N TYR A 19 -7.35 -0.05 -14.02
CA TYR A 19 -7.55 -0.01 -15.48
C TYR A 19 -6.84 -1.19 -16.14
N ASP A 20 -7.59 -1.98 -16.91
CA ASP A 20 -7.14 -3.27 -17.46
C ASP A 20 -7.20 -3.36 -18.99
N TYR A 21 -7.47 -2.26 -19.69
CA TYR A 21 -7.33 -2.23 -21.14
C TYR A 21 -5.84 -2.29 -21.52
N SER A 22 -5.52 -3.22 -22.42
CA SER A 22 -4.17 -3.36 -22.96
C SER A 22 -3.70 -2.07 -23.63
N ILE A 23 -2.39 -1.81 -23.58
CA ILE A 23 -1.78 -0.75 -24.38
C ILE A 23 -2.01 -0.95 -25.88
N ASP A 24 -2.19 -2.20 -26.30
CA ASP A 24 -2.45 -2.56 -27.71
C ASP A 24 -3.96 -2.53 -28.07
N PHE A 25 -4.85 -2.24 -27.08
CA PHE A 25 -6.26 -2.06 -27.38
C PHE A 25 -6.44 -0.86 -28.32
N ASN A 26 -7.12 -1.10 -29.46
CA ASN A 26 -7.32 -0.08 -30.50
C ASN A 26 -5.99 0.54 -31.00
N ASP A 27 -4.96 -0.32 -31.18
CA ASP A 27 -3.59 0.04 -31.50
C ASP A 27 -2.87 0.85 -30.40
N ARG A 28 -1.53 0.87 -30.42
CA ARG A 28 -0.67 1.53 -29.40
C ARG A 28 -0.91 3.02 -29.26
N THR A 29 -1.23 3.69 -30.36
CA THR A 29 -1.52 5.12 -30.45
C THR A 29 -3.01 5.44 -30.47
N GLY A 30 -3.87 4.41 -30.51
CA GLY A 30 -5.31 4.55 -30.54
C GLY A 30 -5.91 5.01 -29.22
N GLU A 31 -7.09 5.61 -29.30
CA GLU A 31 -7.86 6.03 -28.13
C GLU A 31 -8.21 4.85 -27.24
N LYS A 32 -8.05 5.04 -25.93
CA LYS A 32 -8.44 4.05 -24.90
C LYS A 32 -9.76 4.49 -24.26
N PRO A 33 -10.66 3.55 -23.94
CA PRO A 33 -11.92 3.88 -23.30
C PRO A 33 -11.73 4.60 -21.97
N VAL A 34 -12.55 5.61 -21.71
CA VAL A 34 -12.67 6.24 -20.39
C VAL A 34 -13.83 5.58 -19.68
N VAL A 35 -13.53 4.77 -18.68
CA VAL A 35 -14.48 3.87 -17.99
C VAL A 35 -14.57 4.15 -16.49
N THR A 36 -14.23 5.36 -16.07
CA THR A 36 -14.11 5.72 -14.65
C THR A 36 -15.37 5.43 -13.86
N ASP A 37 -16.53 5.84 -14.36
CA ASP A 37 -17.81 5.66 -13.65
C ASP A 37 -18.20 4.19 -13.52
N GLN A 38 -18.04 3.43 -14.61
CA GLN A 38 -18.32 2.00 -14.61
C GLN A 38 -17.38 1.24 -13.66
N TYR A 39 -16.09 1.63 -13.61
CA TYR A 39 -15.10 0.99 -12.75
C TYR A 39 -15.33 1.35 -11.29
N MET A 40 -15.65 2.60 -10.98
CA MET A 40 -15.96 3.03 -9.62
C MET A 40 -17.26 2.43 -9.07
N ALA A 41 -18.17 2.01 -9.92
CA ALA A 41 -19.37 1.26 -9.53
C ALA A 41 -19.06 -0.18 -9.07
N VAL A 42 -17.87 -0.72 -9.39
CA VAL A 42 -17.45 -2.06 -8.96
C VAL A 42 -16.80 -1.97 -7.56
N PRO A 43 -17.35 -2.63 -6.51
CA PRO A 43 -16.86 -2.47 -5.14
C PRO A 43 -15.37 -2.77 -4.96
N ALA A 44 -14.83 -3.79 -5.62
CA ALA A 44 -13.41 -4.12 -5.54
C ALA A 44 -12.49 -3.04 -6.13
N ARG A 45 -12.91 -2.39 -7.23
CA ARG A 45 -12.16 -1.29 -7.85
C ARG A 45 -12.26 -0.03 -7.01
N LYS A 46 -13.42 0.25 -6.44
CA LYS A 46 -13.56 1.34 -5.48
C LYS A 46 -12.68 1.14 -4.24
N ALA A 47 -12.63 -0.08 -3.69
CA ALA A 47 -11.74 -0.39 -2.57
C ALA A 47 -10.25 -0.19 -2.92
N LEU A 48 -9.85 -0.50 -4.16
CA LEU A 48 -8.52 -0.21 -4.66
C LEU A 48 -8.25 1.30 -4.68
N TYR A 49 -9.17 2.08 -5.24
CA TYR A 49 -9.09 3.55 -5.25
C TYR A 49 -8.97 4.12 -3.82
N ASP A 50 -9.83 3.69 -2.90
CA ASP A 50 -9.82 4.13 -1.50
C ASP A 50 -8.48 3.79 -0.82
N THR A 51 -7.88 2.65 -1.17
CA THR A 51 -6.54 2.26 -0.71
C THR A 51 -5.47 3.20 -1.23
N TYR A 52 -5.49 3.54 -2.53
CA TYR A 52 -4.58 4.54 -3.10
C TYR A 52 -4.75 5.90 -2.42
N ALA A 53 -5.98 6.37 -2.26
CA ALA A 53 -6.28 7.65 -1.61
C ALA A 53 -5.73 7.69 -0.17
N THR A 54 -5.94 6.62 0.60
CA THR A 54 -5.46 6.51 1.98
C THR A 54 -3.94 6.53 2.06
N LEU A 55 -3.25 5.80 1.18
CA LEU A 55 -1.79 5.75 1.17
C LEU A 55 -1.15 7.05 0.66
N LEU A 56 -1.77 7.72 -0.30
CA LEU A 56 -1.35 9.07 -0.75
C LEU A 56 -1.56 10.11 0.35
N LYS A 57 -2.68 10.02 1.09
CA LYS A 57 -2.91 10.85 2.28
C LYS A 57 -1.81 10.61 3.32
N PHE A 58 -1.48 9.35 3.63
CA PHE A 58 -0.39 9.02 4.54
C PHE A 58 0.93 9.68 4.14
N ARG A 59 1.31 9.58 2.86
CA ARG A 59 2.53 10.25 2.35
C ARG A 59 2.51 11.76 2.54
N ARG A 60 1.38 12.39 2.20
CA ARG A 60 1.22 13.85 2.31
C ARG A 60 1.29 14.35 3.76
N GLU A 61 0.72 13.59 4.69
CA GLU A 61 0.68 13.93 6.11
C GLU A 61 1.97 13.60 6.84
N ASN A 62 2.80 12.72 6.29
CA ASN A 62 4.03 12.24 6.89
C ASN A 62 5.24 12.35 5.94
N PRO A 63 5.53 13.54 5.37
CA PRO A 63 6.56 13.68 4.33
C PRO A 63 7.95 13.27 4.83
N ARG A 64 8.26 13.47 6.11
CA ARG A 64 9.55 13.14 6.71
C ARG A 64 9.95 11.67 6.55
N PHE A 65 9.01 10.73 6.51
CA PHE A 65 9.32 9.32 6.25
C PHE A 65 9.87 9.05 4.84
N PHE A 66 9.74 10.00 3.93
CA PHE A 66 10.13 9.84 2.53
C PHE A 66 11.34 10.69 2.15
N ASP A 67 11.93 11.38 3.11
CA ASP A 67 13.16 12.15 2.94
C ASP A 67 14.40 11.26 2.93
N SER A 68 15.51 11.79 2.44
CA SER A 68 16.75 11.03 2.25
C SER A 68 17.47 10.64 3.55
N ASP A 69 17.15 11.28 4.66
CA ASP A 69 17.70 11.00 5.99
C ASP A 69 16.87 10.01 6.82
N ALA A 70 15.70 9.60 6.31
CA ALA A 70 14.91 8.57 6.93
C ALA A 70 15.58 7.19 6.79
N SER A 71 15.64 6.44 7.89
CA SER A 71 16.13 5.06 7.88
C SER A 71 15.07 4.15 7.29
N PHE A 72 15.34 3.60 6.12
CA PHE A 72 14.43 2.75 5.38
C PHE A 72 14.98 1.34 5.20
N THR A 73 14.21 0.33 5.58
CA THR A 73 14.53 -1.07 5.38
C THR A 73 13.36 -1.82 4.74
N TRP A 74 13.64 -2.80 3.92
CA TRP A 74 12.63 -3.63 3.30
C TRP A 74 13.04 -5.09 3.20
N THR A 75 12.07 -5.98 3.24
CA THR A 75 12.24 -7.43 3.03
C THR A 75 11.29 -7.84 1.90
N PRO A 76 11.78 -7.91 0.65
CA PRO A 76 10.94 -8.21 -0.52
C PRO A 76 10.75 -9.71 -0.76
N THR A 77 11.50 -10.55 -0.05
CA THR A 77 11.51 -12.00 -0.24
C THR A 77 10.48 -12.72 0.64
N GLY A 78 10.10 -13.92 0.24
CA GLY A 78 9.12 -14.73 0.98
C GLY A 78 7.67 -14.25 0.82
N ASN A 79 6.77 -14.93 1.49
CA ASN A 79 5.33 -14.65 1.42
C ASN A 79 4.90 -13.43 2.25
N LEU A 80 5.61 -13.13 3.34
CA LEU A 80 5.41 -11.92 4.13
C LEU A 80 6.43 -10.86 3.71
N LYS A 81 6.01 -9.88 2.94
CA LYS A 81 6.85 -8.75 2.57
C LYS A 81 6.70 -7.63 3.59
N LYS A 82 7.80 -6.92 3.85
CA LYS A 82 7.84 -5.92 4.94
C LYS A 82 8.61 -4.67 4.51
N ILE A 83 8.17 -3.54 5.04
CA ILE A 83 8.87 -2.26 5.00
C ILE A 83 8.88 -1.70 6.42
N THR A 84 10.00 -1.15 6.85
CA THR A 84 10.08 -0.33 8.06
C THR A 84 10.81 0.96 7.73
N CYS A 85 10.27 2.06 8.19
CA CYS A 85 10.90 3.37 8.08
C CYS A 85 10.89 4.06 9.44
N THR A 86 12.00 4.72 9.78
CA THR A 86 12.14 5.46 11.02
C THR A 86 12.79 6.81 10.75
N VAL A 87 12.23 7.87 11.31
CA VAL A 87 12.75 9.23 11.27
C VAL A 87 12.23 10.02 12.47
N ASP A 88 13.05 10.88 13.06
CA ASP A 88 12.67 11.78 14.17
C ASP A 88 11.96 11.05 15.34
N GLY A 89 12.39 9.83 15.65
CA GLY A 89 11.80 9.01 16.72
C GLY A 89 10.43 8.40 16.38
N LYS A 90 9.89 8.64 15.19
CA LYS A 90 8.67 8.04 14.69
C LYS A 90 8.98 6.88 13.74
N SER A 91 8.08 5.92 13.64
CA SER A 91 8.24 4.80 12.73
C SER A 91 6.94 4.44 12.03
N PHE A 92 7.05 3.97 10.80
CA PHE A 92 5.98 3.16 10.22
C PHE A 92 6.49 1.77 9.84
N HIS A 93 5.59 0.81 9.87
CA HIS A 93 5.85 -0.56 9.47
C HIS A 93 4.73 -1.06 8.57
N VAL A 94 5.09 -1.55 7.37
CA VAL A 94 4.15 -2.20 6.46
C VAL A 94 4.46 -3.67 6.43
N VAL A 95 3.44 -4.50 6.56
CA VAL A 95 3.53 -5.94 6.33
C VAL A 95 2.38 -6.39 5.44
N GLY A 96 2.66 -7.20 4.44
CA GLY A 96 1.67 -7.75 3.52
C GLY A 96 1.85 -9.24 3.32
N ASN A 97 0.73 -9.95 3.30
CA ASN A 97 0.68 -11.38 3.03
C ASN A 97 0.46 -11.63 1.54
N PHE A 98 1.47 -12.15 0.86
CA PHE A 98 1.45 -12.51 -0.56
C PHE A 98 1.25 -14.03 -0.78
N ALA A 99 0.97 -14.78 0.29
CA ALA A 99 0.59 -16.19 0.19
C ALA A 99 -0.88 -16.34 -0.21
N LYS A 100 -1.24 -17.52 -0.70
CA LYS A 100 -2.63 -17.91 -1.02
C LYS A 100 -3.41 -18.46 0.19
N ASN A 101 -2.90 -18.25 1.39
CA ASN A 101 -3.51 -18.68 2.64
C ASN A 101 -3.23 -17.65 3.73
N GLN A 102 -4.03 -17.67 4.79
CA GLN A 102 -3.76 -16.82 5.94
C GLN A 102 -2.42 -17.16 6.59
N THR A 103 -1.74 -16.15 7.12
CA THR A 103 -0.41 -16.27 7.72
C THR A 103 -0.34 -15.45 8.99
N SER A 104 0.25 -16.04 10.03
CA SER A 104 0.55 -15.32 11.28
C SER A 104 1.80 -14.47 11.13
N TYR A 105 1.78 -13.28 11.71
CA TYR A 105 2.91 -12.36 11.73
C TYR A 105 3.07 -11.71 13.11
N THR A 106 4.27 -11.76 13.67
CA THR A 106 4.60 -11.03 14.91
C THR A 106 5.09 -9.64 14.54
N VAL A 107 4.33 -8.61 14.94
CA VAL A 107 4.72 -7.21 14.71
C VAL A 107 5.96 -6.86 15.52
N PRO A 108 6.77 -5.86 15.09
CA PRO A 108 7.91 -5.40 15.87
C PRO A 108 7.48 -4.97 17.29
N SER A 109 8.36 -5.10 18.25
CA SER A 109 8.08 -4.84 19.67
C SER A 109 7.48 -3.47 19.95
N GLY A 110 6.54 -3.43 20.90
CA GLY A 110 5.80 -2.24 21.30
C GLY A 110 4.37 -2.25 20.78
N THR A 111 3.67 -1.15 21.06
CA THR A 111 2.30 -0.93 20.62
C THR A 111 2.31 -0.04 19.38
N TRP A 112 1.59 -0.44 18.37
CA TRP A 112 1.46 0.25 17.08
C TRP A 112 0.01 0.69 16.86
N THR A 113 -0.19 1.77 16.13
CA THR A 113 -1.51 2.17 15.63
C THR A 113 -1.69 1.63 14.22
N ASP A 114 -2.79 0.93 13.93
CA ASP A 114 -3.16 0.56 12.57
C ASP A 114 -3.71 1.80 11.86
N TYR A 115 -2.94 2.35 10.93
CA TYR A 115 -3.29 3.60 10.26
C TYR A 115 -4.53 3.47 9.37
N ILE A 116 -4.77 2.29 8.81
CA ILE A 116 -5.88 2.06 7.86
C ILE A 116 -7.15 1.64 8.59
N ASN A 117 -7.05 0.70 9.52
CA ASN A 117 -8.20 0.10 10.17
C ASN A 117 -8.52 0.75 11.53
N GLY A 118 -7.63 1.57 12.03
CA GLY A 118 -7.73 2.14 13.38
C GLY A 118 -7.39 1.15 14.48
N GLY A 119 -7.35 1.65 15.72
CA GLY A 119 -7.03 0.85 16.88
C GLY A 119 -5.53 0.58 17.06
N THR A 120 -5.21 -0.22 18.07
CA THR A 120 -3.82 -0.56 18.44
C THR A 120 -3.52 -2.03 18.15
N VAL A 121 -2.27 -2.29 17.78
CA VAL A 121 -1.77 -3.61 17.42
C VAL A 121 -0.47 -3.88 18.17
N SER A 122 -0.35 -5.07 18.76
CA SER A 122 0.88 -5.56 19.39
C SER A 122 0.94 -7.10 19.32
N GLY A 123 2.12 -7.68 19.47
CA GLY A 123 2.30 -9.13 19.47
C GLY A 123 2.02 -9.78 18.11
N SER A 124 1.27 -10.86 18.08
CA SER A 124 1.00 -11.61 16.86
C SER A 124 -0.36 -11.24 16.25
N ILE A 125 -0.38 -11.05 14.94
CA ILE A 125 -1.59 -10.81 14.14
C ILE A 125 -1.72 -11.86 13.06
N THR A 126 -2.94 -12.08 12.59
CA THR A 126 -3.22 -12.92 11.43
C THR A 126 -3.55 -12.04 10.24
N LEU A 127 -2.89 -12.28 9.11
CA LEU A 127 -3.14 -11.62 7.84
C LEU A 127 -3.79 -12.62 6.89
N LYS A 128 -4.94 -12.27 6.35
CA LYS A 128 -5.61 -13.06 5.28
C LYS A 128 -4.79 -13.01 4.00
N GLU A 129 -5.15 -13.82 3.03
CA GLU A 129 -4.61 -13.75 1.67
C GLU A 129 -4.75 -12.33 1.10
N GLY A 130 -3.66 -11.77 0.58
CA GLY A 130 -3.62 -10.41 0.02
C GLY A 130 -3.76 -9.27 1.04
N GLU A 131 -3.96 -9.57 2.32
CA GLU A 131 -4.11 -8.54 3.35
C GLU A 131 -2.77 -7.88 3.68
N PHE A 132 -2.83 -6.59 3.97
CA PHE A 132 -1.68 -5.85 4.47
C PHE A 132 -2.07 -4.93 5.64
N ARG A 133 -1.09 -4.53 6.43
CA ARG A 133 -1.23 -3.54 7.49
C ARG A 133 -0.21 -2.43 7.30
N LEU A 134 -0.61 -1.20 7.59
CA LEU A 134 0.25 -0.03 7.75
C LEU A 134 0.16 0.40 9.20
N LEU A 135 1.23 0.16 9.93
CA LEU A 135 1.33 0.41 11.36
C LEU A 135 2.22 1.63 11.61
N THR A 136 1.83 2.49 12.54
CA THR A 136 2.58 3.71 12.90
C THR A 136 2.85 3.75 14.42
N LYS A 137 3.98 4.36 14.77
CA LYS A 137 4.43 4.50 16.17
C LYS A 137 5.21 5.79 16.34
#